data_3a43c56c37f334940142e98849149b40
#
_entry.id   3a43c56c37f334940142e98849149b40
#
_cell.length_a   1.000
_cell.length_b   1.000
_cell.length_c   1.000
_cell.angle_alpha   90.00
_cell.angle_beta   90.00
_cell.angle_gamma   90.00
#
_symmetry.space_group_name_H-M   'P 1'
#
loop_
_entity.id
_entity.type
_entity.pdbx_description
1 polymer ?
#
loop_
_entity_poly.entity_id
_entity_poly.type
_entity_poly.pdbx_seq_one_letter_code
_entity_poly.pdbx_strand_id
1 'polypeptide(L)'
;MIIFRGNDKYAYRDPACYFYKGKCHLFFTVSEKDSGYMYNRIGHSISSDLKQWSEPEIITVKDKLLNFSSPGNIIKYNDEYIMCICSYPMPRPFGEYPY
;
A
#
# COMPACT_ATOMS: atom_id res chain seq x y z
N MET A 1 -17.33 7.60 -2.31
CA MET A 1 -16.65 7.80 -1.00
C MET A 1 -15.16 7.79 -1.20
N ILE A 2 -14.45 8.74 -0.63
CA ILE A 2 -12.99 8.73 -0.59
C ILE A 2 -12.57 8.17 0.77
N ILE A 3 -11.81 7.08 0.78
CA ILE A 3 -11.32 6.46 2.02
C ILE A 3 -10.08 7.21 2.52
N PHE A 4 -9.09 7.39 1.64
CA PHE A 4 -7.90 8.18 1.94
C PHE A 4 -7.66 9.20 0.84
N ARG A 5 -7.32 10.41 1.22
CA ARG A 5 -7.02 11.48 0.28
C ARG A 5 -5.51 11.74 0.27
N GLY A 6 -4.93 11.73 -0.93
CA GLY A 6 -3.53 12.11 -1.10
C GLY A 6 -3.31 13.62 -0.92
N ASN A 7 -2.05 14.00 -0.90
CA ASN A 7 -1.59 15.38 -0.81
C ASN A 7 -0.27 15.53 -1.59
N ASP A 8 0.43 16.64 -1.39
CA ASP A 8 1.69 16.89 -2.11
C ASP A 8 2.81 15.90 -1.74
N LYS A 9 2.71 15.25 -0.59
CA LYS A 9 3.71 14.29 -0.10
C LYS A 9 3.31 12.84 -0.33
N TYR A 10 2.02 12.51 -0.18
CA TYR A 10 1.52 11.13 -0.22
C TYR A 10 0.49 10.91 -1.31
N ALA A 11 0.57 9.76 -1.96
CA ALA A 11 -0.48 9.23 -2.83
C ALA A 11 -0.84 7.80 -2.41
N TYR A 12 -2.12 7.46 -2.56
CA TYR A 12 -2.65 6.13 -2.24
C TYR A 12 -3.24 5.53 -3.51
N ARG A 13 -2.85 4.30 -3.85
CA ARG A 13 -3.28 3.66 -5.10
C ARG A 13 -3.27 2.14 -4.99
N ASP A 14 -3.74 1.46 -6.03
CA ASP A 14 -3.70 0.01 -6.20
C ASP A 14 -4.37 -0.74 -5.04
N PRO A 15 -5.66 -0.47 -4.73
CA PRO A 15 -6.31 -1.10 -3.60
C PRO A 15 -6.59 -2.59 -3.84
N ALA A 16 -6.41 -3.39 -2.80
CA ALA A 16 -6.83 -4.78 -2.74
C ALA A 16 -7.55 -5.03 -1.43
N CYS A 17 -8.68 -5.73 -1.48
CA CYS A 17 -9.53 -5.94 -0.32
C CYS A 17 -9.69 -7.43 -0.02
N TYR A 18 -9.70 -7.76 1.27
CA TYR A 18 -9.96 -9.10 1.74
C TYR A 18 -10.89 -9.05 2.96
N PHE A 19 -11.97 -9.82 2.90
CA PHE A 19 -12.90 -9.93 4.02
C PHE A 19 -12.52 -11.10 4.91
N TYR A 20 -12.43 -10.81 6.21
CA TYR A 20 -12.09 -11.82 7.21
C TYR A 20 -12.76 -11.49 8.54
N LYS A 21 -13.53 -12.45 9.07
CA LYS A 21 -14.21 -12.34 10.36
C LYS A 21 -15.01 -11.03 10.51
N GLY A 22 -15.79 -10.70 9.47
CA GLY A 22 -16.68 -9.54 9.48
C GLY A 22 -15.99 -8.20 9.28
N LYS A 23 -14.70 -8.20 8.94
CA LYS A 23 -13.93 -6.98 8.67
C LYS A 23 -13.39 -6.98 7.26
N CYS A 24 -13.36 -5.80 6.66
CA CYS A 24 -12.67 -5.58 5.41
C CYS A 24 -11.24 -5.12 5.69
N HIS A 25 -10.28 -5.89 5.20
CA HIS A 25 -8.87 -5.54 5.21
C HIS A 25 -8.51 -4.94 3.87
N LEU A 26 -8.13 -3.67 3.87
CA LEU A 26 -7.75 -2.94 2.67
C LEU A 26 -6.23 -2.77 2.64
N PHE A 27 -5.63 -3.26 1.57
CA PHE A 27 -4.20 -3.10 1.29
C PHE A 27 -4.04 -2.18 0.08
N PHE A 28 -3.02 -1.34 0.08
CA PHE A 28 -2.82 -0.37 -0.98
C PHE A 28 -1.35 0.06 -1.04
N THR A 29 -0.98 0.65 -2.17
CA THR A 29 0.33 1.28 -2.31
C THR A 29 0.28 2.67 -1.68
N VAL A 30 1.24 2.97 -0.83
CA VAL A 30 1.51 4.32 -0.32
C VAL A 30 2.77 4.83 -0.99
N SER A 31 2.62 5.87 -1.82
CA SER A 31 3.74 6.55 -2.46
C SER A 31 4.06 7.81 -1.67
N GLU A 32 5.30 7.94 -1.23
CA GLU A 32 5.77 9.09 -0.45
C GLU A 32 6.92 9.77 -1.15
N LYS A 33 6.82 11.11 -1.30
CA LYS A 33 7.93 11.95 -1.72
C LYS A 33 8.74 12.34 -0.50
N ASP A 34 10.02 12.04 -0.52
CA ASP A 34 10.92 12.42 0.57
C ASP A 34 12.33 12.65 0.05
N SER A 35 12.89 13.83 0.31
CA SER A 35 14.27 14.19 -0.01
C SER A 35 14.65 13.93 -1.47
N GLY A 36 13.71 14.24 -2.40
CA GLY A 36 13.92 14.09 -3.84
C GLY A 36 13.70 12.67 -4.36
N TYR A 37 13.27 11.74 -3.52
CA TYR A 37 12.99 10.35 -3.91
C TYR A 37 11.51 10.02 -3.74
N MET A 38 11.07 9.00 -4.47
CA MET A 38 9.75 8.39 -4.33
C MET A 38 9.91 7.04 -3.64
N TYR A 39 9.28 6.89 -2.48
CA TYR A 39 9.25 5.63 -1.74
C TYR A 39 7.86 5.00 -1.87
N ASN A 40 7.81 3.74 -2.27
CA ASN A 40 6.56 2.97 -2.33
C ASN A 40 6.57 1.89 -1.26
N ARG A 41 5.50 1.86 -0.50
CA ARG A 41 5.30 0.89 0.59
C ARG A 41 3.87 0.39 0.58
N ILE A 42 3.63 -0.75 1.21
CA ILE A 42 2.28 -1.29 1.35
C ILE A 42 1.67 -0.76 2.64
N GLY A 43 0.48 -0.20 2.52
CA GLY A 43 -0.34 0.22 3.64
C GLY A 43 -1.50 -0.75 3.87
N HIS A 44 -2.00 -0.78 5.09
CA HIS A 44 -3.11 -1.61 5.52
C HIS A 44 -4.06 -0.80 6.39
N SER A 45 -5.36 -0.96 6.15
CA SER A 45 -6.42 -0.37 6.96
C SER A 45 -7.57 -1.35 7.11
N ILE A 46 -8.32 -1.24 8.19
CA ILE A 46 -9.42 -2.15 8.51
C ILE A 46 -10.70 -1.35 8.69
N SER A 47 -11.81 -1.91 8.21
CA SER A 47 -13.16 -1.38 8.47
C SER A 47 -14.13 -2.50 8.79
N SER A 48 -15.04 -2.24 9.76
CA SER A 48 -16.13 -3.14 10.09
C SER A 48 -17.44 -2.79 9.37
N ASP A 49 -17.56 -1.58 8.84
CA ASP A 49 -18.79 -1.05 8.25
C ASP A 49 -18.61 -0.46 6.84
N LEU A 50 -17.40 -0.46 6.32
CA LEU A 50 -17.01 0.13 5.03
C LEU A 50 -17.16 1.65 4.97
N LYS A 51 -17.43 2.30 6.11
CA LYS A 51 -17.60 3.75 6.22
C LYS A 51 -16.45 4.37 7.00
N GLN A 52 -16.10 3.78 8.13
CA GLN A 52 -15.00 4.22 8.97
C GLN A 52 -13.84 3.25 8.83
N TRP A 53 -12.65 3.81 8.61
CA TRP A 53 -11.42 3.07 8.35
C TRP A 53 -10.37 3.45 9.38
N SER A 54 -9.62 2.45 9.83
CA SER A 54 -8.48 2.70 10.72
C SER A 54 -7.41 3.54 10.02
N GLU A 55 -6.59 4.25 10.81
CA GLU A 55 -5.43 4.92 10.26
C GLU A 55 -4.53 3.90 9.55
N PRO A 56 -3.95 4.26 8.38
CA PRO A 56 -3.09 3.34 7.65
C PRO A 56 -1.89 2.90 8.47
N GLU A 57 -1.68 1.60 8.53
CA GLU A 57 -0.46 0.99 9.04
C GLU A 57 0.45 0.64 7.87
N ILE A 58 1.70 1.05 7.89
CA ILE A 58 2.68 0.71 6.86
C ILE A 58 3.33 -0.62 7.22
N ILE A 59 3.20 -1.61 6.35
CA ILE A 59 3.64 -2.98 6.65
C ILE A 59 4.93 -3.39 5.94
N THR A 60 5.47 -2.56 5.05
CA THR A 60 6.79 -2.78 4.44
C THR A 60 7.76 -1.67 4.81
N VAL A 61 9.06 -1.95 4.70
CA VAL A 61 10.09 -0.99 5.10
C VAL A 61 10.22 0.16 4.10
N LYS A 62 10.67 1.31 4.59
CA LYS A 62 11.09 2.43 3.76
C LYS A 62 12.56 2.26 3.42
N ASP A 63 12.87 2.06 2.15
CA ASP A 63 14.21 1.74 1.69
C ASP A 63 14.50 2.42 0.36
N LYS A 64 15.68 3.02 0.22
CA LYS A 64 16.12 3.65 -1.03
C LYS A 64 16.38 2.65 -2.13
N LEU A 65 16.68 1.41 -1.79
CA LEU A 65 17.08 0.38 -2.74
C LEU A 65 15.95 -0.58 -3.10
N LEU A 66 14.82 -0.51 -2.39
CA LEU A 66 13.75 -1.48 -2.57
C LEU A 66 12.38 -0.82 -2.35
N ASN A 67 11.54 -0.92 -3.35
CA ASN A 67 10.14 -0.50 -3.31
C ASN A 67 9.20 -1.70 -3.31
N PHE A 68 8.03 -1.50 -2.72
CA PHE A 68 6.92 -2.45 -2.74
C PHE A 68 5.65 -1.73 -3.17
N SER A 69 4.89 -2.33 -4.08
CA SER A 69 3.64 -1.74 -4.56
C SER A 69 2.67 -2.79 -5.03
N SER A 70 1.48 -2.32 -5.41
CA SER A 70 0.47 -3.11 -6.12
C SER A 70 0.13 -4.41 -5.40
N PRO A 71 -0.39 -4.33 -4.16
CA PRO A 71 -0.91 -5.52 -3.49
C PRO A 71 -2.00 -6.12 -4.37
N GLY A 72 -1.91 -7.41 -4.60
CA GLY A 72 -2.81 -8.14 -5.48
C GLY A 72 -3.70 -9.11 -4.72
N ASN A 73 -3.87 -10.29 -5.31
CA ASN A 73 -4.72 -11.30 -4.72
C ASN A 73 -4.21 -11.74 -3.35
N ILE A 74 -5.16 -11.95 -2.45
CA ILE A 74 -4.92 -12.49 -1.12
C ILE A 74 -5.65 -13.82 -1.04
N ILE A 75 -4.95 -14.87 -0.66
CA ILE A 75 -5.52 -16.20 -0.48
C ILE A 75 -5.18 -16.73 0.91
N LYS A 76 -6.06 -17.60 1.41
CA LYS A 76 -5.78 -18.43 2.60
C LYS A 76 -5.31 -19.81 2.15
N TYR A 77 -4.15 -20.23 2.64
CA TYR A 77 -3.58 -21.53 2.35
C TYR A 77 -2.85 -22.06 3.59
N ASN A 78 -3.24 -23.28 4.05
CA ASN A 78 -2.66 -23.90 5.25
C ASN A 78 -2.60 -22.96 6.46
N ASP A 79 -3.74 -22.31 6.78
CA ASP A 79 -3.89 -21.36 7.88
C ASP A 79 -3.02 -20.09 7.80
N GLU A 80 -2.40 -19.85 6.66
CA GLU A 80 -1.65 -18.65 6.36
C GLU A 80 -2.38 -17.79 5.34
N TYR A 81 -2.15 -16.49 5.37
CA TYR A 81 -2.61 -15.55 4.35
C TYR A 81 -1.43 -15.16 3.48
N ILE A 82 -1.61 -15.35 2.18
CA ILE A 82 -0.57 -15.05 1.20
C ILE A 82 -1.07 -13.92 0.31
N MET A 83 -0.30 -12.85 0.22
CA MET A 83 -0.59 -11.71 -0.64
C MET A 83 0.52 -11.56 -1.68
N CYS A 84 0.13 -11.41 -2.94
CA CYS A 84 1.06 -11.09 -4.01
C CYS A 84 1.30 -9.58 -4.04
N ILE A 85 2.55 -9.18 -4.07
CA ILE A 85 2.95 -7.77 -4.21
C ILE A 85 4.05 -7.65 -5.26
N CYS A 86 4.18 -6.46 -5.84
CA CYS A 86 5.33 -6.13 -6.68
C CYS A 86 6.49 -5.65 -5.82
N SER A 87 7.66 -6.14 -6.13
CA SER A 87 8.91 -5.68 -5.51
C SER A 87 9.90 -5.33 -6.60
N TYR A 88 10.58 -4.20 -6.47
CA TYR A 88 11.50 -3.71 -7.50
C TYR A 88 12.59 -2.85 -6.88
N PRO A 89 13.77 -2.75 -7.57
CA PRO A 89 14.87 -2.00 -7.02
C PRO A 89 14.56 -0.51 -6.95
N MET A 90 15.22 0.12 -6.07
CA MET A 90 15.26 1.48 -5.61
C MET A 90 14.41 2.52 -6.32
N PRO A 91 13.85 3.45 -5.60
CA PRO A 91 13.26 4.63 -6.21
C PRO A 91 14.33 5.43 -6.96
N ARG A 92 13.94 5.95 -8.13
CA ARG A 92 14.74 6.97 -8.81
C ARG A 92 14.50 8.32 -8.14
N PRO A 93 15.42 9.26 -8.26
CA PRO A 93 15.13 10.63 -7.89
C PRO A 93 13.83 11.12 -8.56
N PHE A 94 13.05 11.87 -7.79
CA PHE A 94 11.78 12.37 -8.30
C PHE A 94 12.04 13.29 -9.50
N GLY A 95 11.37 13.04 -10.62
CA GLY A 95 11.57 13.76 -11.87
C GLY A 95 12.41 13.01 -12.90
N GLU A 96 13.05 11.92 -12.52
CA GLU A 96 13.78 11.05 -13.46
C GLU A 96 12.98 9.85 -13.96
N TYR A 97 11.70 9.79 -13.61
CA TYR A 97 10.80 8.76 -14.11
C TYR A 97 10.50 9.01 -15.61
N PRO A 98 10.55 7.99 -16.44
CA PRO A 98 10.36 8.14 -17.87
C PRO A 98 8.89 8.35 -18.29
N TYR A 99 8.00 8.47 -17.36
CA TYR A 99 6.55 8.64 -17.59
C TYR A 99 5.92 9.67 -16.69
#